data_dde0d1b685c29e2f0c452741c96ddf62
#
_entry.id   dde0d1b685c29e2f0c452741c96ddf62
#
_cell.length_a   1.000
_cell.length_b   1.000
_cell.length_c   1.000
_cell.angle_alpha   90.00
_cell.angle_beta   90.00
_cell.angle_gamma   90.00
#
_symmetry.space_group_name_H-M   'P 1'
#
loop_
_entity.id
_entity.type
_entity.pdbx_description
1 polymer ?
#
loop_
_entity_poly.entity_id
_entity_poly.type
_entity_poly.pdbx_seq_one_letter_code
_entity_poly.pdbx_strand_id
1 'polypeptide(L)'
;MKHAVSALTLILLLIPGTSAAQAPAEESGGDAPPPAPPSSQLRWSLGLGVISSPRPYVGVDNKITPVPLLELYYKKYYVHGNQAGYHFIDTEKYTFDARIGFIFAGLDPDDSPQLDGMIKRNSSIEAGFVFDWKPGKYRLSTSIYTDILGNSKGQQAATDFSRMWIFNRYRWGLSPSVGIVWQSSNMVDYYVGVTPEEVRPGRPAFRGHSALNFRAGLFGFFNLNMRIRLTGLIRAQRLDNEISDSPIVDESRGFFGLVGVTYRFGALPPRPGS
;
A
#
# COMPACT_ATOMS: atom_id res chain seq x y z
N MET A 1 -8.24 3.92 40.84
CA MET A 1 -7.00 3.99 40.06
C MET A 1 -6.97 2.79 39.13
N LYS A 2 -7.42 2.96 37.89
CA LYS A 2 -7.39 1.92 36.84
C LYS A 2 -6.30 2.33 35.84
N HIS A 3 -5.24 1.56 35.82
CA HIS A 3 -4.12 1.78 34.88
C HIS A 3 -4.60 1.50 33.47
N ALA A 4 -4.70 2.55 32.67
CA ALA A 4 -4.87 2.43 31.24
C ALA A 4 -3.53 1.96 30.64
N VAL A 5 -3.44 0.69 30.29
CA VAL A 5 -2.38 0.19 29.42
C VAL A 5 -2.76 0.61 28.02
N SER A 6 -2.17 1.71 27.55
CA SER A 6 -2.21 2.10 26.13
C SER A 6 -1.49 1.02 25.33
N ALA A 7 -2.25 0.16 24.70
CA ALA A 7 -1.74 -0.71 23.65
C ALA A 7 -1.29 0.19 22.48
N LEU A 8 0.03 0.29 22.31
CA LEU A 8 0.64 0.93 21.15
C LEU A 8 0.31 0.05 19.93
N THR A 9 -0.82 0.29 19.30
CA THR A 9 -1.22 -0.42 18.07
C THR A 9 -0.28 0.06 16.97
N LEU A 10 0.69 -0.79 16.64
CA LEU A 10 1.63 -0.57 15.55
C LEU A 10 0.87 -0.68 14.23
N ILE A 11 0.42 0.45 13.71
CA ILE A 11 -0.33 0.54 12.46
C ILE A 11 0.65 0.49 11.29
N LEU A 12 0.75 -0.66 10.65
CA LEU A 12 1.52 -0.88 9.41
C LEU A 12 0.53 -0.93 8.23
N LEU A 13 0.45 0.07 7.41
CA LEU A 13 -0.52 0.19 6.31
C LEU A 13 -0.06 -0.47 5.02
N LEU A 14 -1.00 -1.11 4.33
CA LEU A 14 -0.85 -1.54 2.95
C LEU A 14 -0.59 -0.33 2.05
N ILE A 15 0.68 -0.07 1.77
CA ILE A 15 1.05 0.59 0.53
C ILE A 15 0.99 -0.52 -0.51
N PRO A 16 -0.02 -0.60 -1.40
CA PRO A 16 0.04 -1.55 -2.48
C PRO A 16 1.32 -1.26 -3.23
N GLY A 17 2.18 -2.27 -3.31
CA GLY A 17 3.57 -2.21 -3.72
C GLY A 17 3.91 -1.18 -4.78
N THR A 18 4.30 -0.01 -4.36
CA THR A 18 5.35 0.66 -5.07
C THR A 18 6.62 -0.03 -4.61
N SER A 19 6.95 -1.18 -5.23
CA SER A 19 8.35 -1.60 -5.22
C SER A 19 9.13 -0.35 -5.53
N ALA A 20 10.04 0.03 -4.64
CA ALA A 20 11.01 1.05 -5.00
C ALA A 20 11.54 0.61 -6.36
N ALA A 21 11.11 1.30 -7.42
CA ALA A 21 11.52 0.97 -8.76
C ALA A 21 13.04 0.96 -8.70
N GLN A 22 13.64 -0.22 -8.89
CA GLN A 22 14.98 -0.23 -9.44
C GLN A 22 14.88 0.63 -10.68
N ALA A 23 15.56 1.76 -10.65
CA ALA A 23 15.51 2.71 -11.73
C ALA A 23 15.80 1.97 -13.03
N PRO A 24 14.95 2.12 -14.06
CA PRO A 24 15.29 1.57 -15.37
C PRO A 24 16.62 2.16 -15.77
N ALA A 25 17.48 1.33 -16.32
CA ALA A 25 18.73 1.78 -16.93
C ALA A 25 18.40 2.86 -17.96
N GLU A 26 18.90 4.07 -17.76
CA GLU A 26 18.84 5.10 -18.80
C GLU A 26 19.80 4.72 -19.91
N GLU A 27 19.28 4.38 -21.08
CA GLU A 27 20.04 4.53 -22.31
C GLU A 27 20.16 6.02 -22.63
N SER A 28 21.17 6.66 -22.09
CA SER A 28 21.72 7.89 -22.66
C SER A 28 23.22 7.91 -22.38
N GLY A 29 24.00 7.69 -23.44
CA GLY A 29 25.38 8.08 -23.60
C GLY A 29 26.35 7.87 -22.42
N GLY A 30 27.00 6.71 -22.38
CA GLY A 30 28.39 6.70 -21.99
C GLY A 30 28.80 6.35 -20.57
N ASP A 31 27.89 5.92 -19.66
CA ASP A 31 28.33 5.26 -18.42
C ASP A 31 27.40 4.10 -18.10
N ALA A 32 27.95 2.89 -18.08
CA ALA A 32 27.22 1.71 -17.63
C ALA A 32 26.64 1.97 -16.23
N PRO A 33 25.39 1.54 -15.96
CA PRO A 33 24.84 1.65 -14.61
C PRO A 33 25.77 0.94 -13.64
N PRO A 34 25.99 1.49 -12.44
CA PRO A 34 26.84 0.84 -11.46
C PRO A 34 26.33 -0.60 -11.23
N PRO A 35 27.25 -1.60 -11.18
CA PRO A 35 26.86 -2.99 -10.99
C PRO A 35 25.97 -3.10 -9.78
N ALA A 36 24.84 -3.81 -9.93
CA ALA A 36 23.95 -4.08 -8.81
C ALA A 36 24.79 -4.72 -7.69
N PRO A 37 24.69 -4.24 -6.45
CA PRO A 37 25.44 -4.83 -5.35
C PRO A 37 25.10 -6.32 -5.26
N PRO A 38 26.06 -7.20 -4.93
CA PRO A 38 25.85 -8.65 -4.92
C PRO A 38 24.61 -8.99 -4.11
N SER A 39 23.73 -9.78 -4.68
CA SER A 39 22.43 -10.19 -4.12
C SER A 39 22.51 -10.85 -2.74
N SER A 40 23.71 -11.19 -2.28
CA SER A 40 23.98 -11.78 -0.96
C SER A 40 24.19 -10.78 0.17
N GLN A 41 24.31 -9.48 -0.11
CA GLN A 41 24.47 -8.48 0.95
C GLN A 41 23.11 -8.01 1.45
N LEU A 42 22.97 -8.00 2.78
CA LEU A 42 21.81 -7.42 3.45
C LEU A 42 21.78 -5.90 3.22
N ARG A 43 20.69 -5.40 2.64
CA ARG A 43 20.40 -3.98 2.48
C ARG A 43 19.15 -3.65 3.26
N TRP A 44 19.21 -2.64 4.10
CA TRP A 44 18.04 -2.23 4.85
C TRP A 44 18.03 -0.73 5.10
N SER A 45 16.85 -0.21 5.24
CA SER A 45 16.60 1.17 5.65
C SER A 45 15.52 1.21 6.72
N LEU A 46 15.65 2.16 7.61
CA LEU A 46 14.68 2.43 8.67
C LEU A 46 14.36 3.91 8.68
N GLY A 47 13.11 4.22 8.97
CA GLY A 47 12.67 5.60 9.00
C GLY A 47 11.34 5.78 9.71
N LEU A 48 10.86 6.99 9.66
CA LEU A 48 9.55 7.38 10.18
C LEU A 48 8.77 8.13 9.10
N GLY A 49 7.49 7.93 9.10
CA GLY A 49 6.55 8.62 8.24
C GLY A 49 5.26 8.93 8.95
N VAL A 50 4.44 9.69 8.28
CA VAL A 50 3.05 9.92 8.66
C VAL A 50 2.17 9.54 7.49
N ILE A 51 1.06 8.91 7.79
CA ILE A 51 0.04 8.55 6.83
C ILE A 51 -1.27 9.21 7.19
N SER A 52 -2.01 9.59 6.15
CA SER A 52 -3.43 9.90 6.21
C SER A 52 -4.15 8.85 5.36
N SER A 53 -5.04 8.09 5.97
CA SER A 53 -5.78 7.02 5.31
C SER A 53 -7.26 7.35 5.26
N PRO A 54 -7.94 7.12 4.14
CA PRO A 54 -9.36 7.33 4.06
C PRO A 54 -10.08 6.35 4.99
N ARG A 55 -11.04 6.87 5.71
CA ARG A 55 -12.00 6.11 6.50
C ARG A 55 -13.39 6.44 5.94
N PRO A 56 -13.91 5.65 5.01
CA PRO A 56 -15.12 6.01 4.29
C PRO A 56 -16.38 5.91 5.15
N TYR A 57 -16.24 5.50 6.41
CA TYR A 57 -17.37 5.27 7.30
C TYR A 57 -17.98 6.56 7.83
N VAL A 58 -19.29 6.57 7.95
CA VAL A 58 -20.10 7.71 8.38
C VAL A 58 -19.68 8.22 9.76
N GLY A 59 -19.40 9.53 9.84
CA GLY A 59 -19.00 10.20 11.08
C GLY A 59 -17.61 9.84 11.59
N VAL A 60 -16.76 9.20 10.77
CA VAL A 60 -15.40 8.84 11.15
C VAL A 60 -14.38 9.76 10.47
N ASP A 61 -13.69 10.57 11.26
CA ASP A 61 -12.67 11.49 10.76
C ASP A 61 -11.42 10.78 10.24
N ASN A 62 -10.79 11.37 9.23
CA ASN A 62 -9.48 10.95 8.76
C ASN A 62 -8.41 11.13 9.84
N LYS A 63 -7.65 10.09 10.11
CA LYS A 63 -6.63 10.10 11.14
C LYS A 63 -5.23 10.16 10.55
N ILE A 64 -4.43 11.10 11.04
CA ILE A 64 -2.98 11.12 10.76
C ILE A 64 -2.29 10.19 11.75
N THR A 65 -1.57 9.21 11.22
CA THR A 65 -0.94 8.17 12.03
C THR A 65 0.57 8.12 11.74
N PRO A 66 1.43 8.25 12.76
CA PRO A 66 2.85 8.00 12.61
C PRO A 66 3.12 6.51 12.35
N VAL A 67 4.02 6.21 11.42
CA VAL A 67 4.35 4.85 11.03
C VAL A 67 5.86 4.66 10.90
N PRO A 68 6.40 3.51 11.33
CA PRO A 68 7.76 3.13 10.99
C PRO A 68 7.83 2.77 9.50
N LEU A 69 8.90 3.21 8.84
CA LEU A 69 9.23 2.85 7.47
C LEU A 69 10.42 1.89 7.50
N LEU A 70 10.17 0.62 7.20
CA LEU A 70 11.18 -0.42 7.14
C LEU A 70 11.28 -0.95 5.72
N GLU A 71 12.50 -0.98 5.20
CA GLU A 71 12.84 -1.71 3.98
C GLU A 71 13.99 -2.66 4.30
N LEU A 72 13.87 -3.91 3.87
CA LEU A 72 14.90 -4.93 4.04
C LEU A 72 14.95 -5.80 2.79
N TYR A 73 16.14 -6.03 2.27
CA TYR A 73 16.37 -6.90 1.11
C TYR A 73 17.53 -7.84 1.41
N TYR A 74 17.28 -9.13 1.29
CA TYR A 74 18.29 -10.17 1.44
C TYR A 74 18.06 -11.30 0.44
N LYS A 75 18.95 -11.45 -0.51
CA LYS A 75 18.80 -12.40 -1.62
C LYS A 75 17.47 -12.15 -2.35
N LYS A 76 16.57 -13.13 -2.32
CA LYS A 76 15.23 -13.07 -2.92
C LYS A 76 14.13 -12.63 -1.96
N TYR A 77 14.45 -12.45 -0.68
CA TYR A 77 13.49 -12.02 0.34
C TYR A 77 13.51 -10.51 0.49
N TYR A 78 12.35 -9.93 0.74
CA TYR A 78 12.24 -8.53 1.08
C TYR A 78 11.14 -8.27 2.09
N VAL A 79 11.31 -7.18 2.83
CA VAL A 79 10.27 -6.55 3.64
C VAL A 79 10.17 -5.11 3.19
N HIS A 80 8.96 -4.63 2.94
CA HIS A 80 8.71 -3.25 2.55
C HIS A 80 7.46 -2.73 3.27
N GLY A 81 7.68 -1.89 4.28
CA GLY A 81 6.61 -1.44 5.17
C GLY A 81 5.92 -2.63 5.83
N ASN A 82 4.63 -2.80 5.55
CA ASN A 82 3.77 -3.86 6.10
C ASN A 82 3.70 -5.13 5.23
N GLN A 83 4.55 -5.26 4.24
CA GLN A 83 4.58 -6.39 3.33
C GLN A 83 5.91 -7.11 3.41
N ALA A 84 5.87 -8.42 3.32
CA ALA A 84 7.03 -9.27 3.09
C ALA A 84 6.82 -10.07 1.81
N GLY A 85 7.89 -10.36 1.09
CA GLY A 85 7.78 -11.07 -0.16
C GLY A 85 9.01 -11.88 -0.52
N TYR A 86 8.83 -12.69 -1.55
CA TYR A 86 9.86 -13.51 -2.15
C TYR A 86 9.81 -13.39 -3.66
N HIS A 87 10.93 -13.03 -4.28
CA HIS A 87 11.08 -12.95 -5.73
C HIS A 87 11.33 -14.34 -6.31
N PHE A 88 10.37 -14.90 -7.05
CA PHE A 88 10.59 -16.08 -7.90
C PHE A 88 11.39 -15.70 -9.13
N ILE A 89 10.98 -14.61 -9.78
CA ILE A 89 11.61 -14.01 -10.95
C ILE A 89 11.91 -12.55 -10.61
N ASP A 90 13.16 -12.14 -10.82
CA ASP A 90 13.59 -10.75 -10.72
C ASP A 90 14.57 -10.45 -11.84
N THR A 91 14.06 -9.84 -12.90
CA THR A 91 14.81 -9.43 -14.07
C THR A 91 14.55 -7.94 -14.34
N GLU A 92 15.30 -7.36 -15.26
CA GLU A 92 15.07 -5.96 -15.67
C GLU A 92 13.66 -5.74 -16.25
N LYS A 93 13.12 -6.74 -16.97
CA LYS A 93 11.82 -6.64 -17.65
C LYS A 93 10.65 -7.17 -16.84
N TYR A 94 10.88 -8.17 -15.99
CA TYR A 94 9.81 -8.87 -15.28
C TYR A 94 10.20 -9.14 -13.82
N THR A 95 9.22 -8.97 -12.93
CA THR A 95 9.29 -9.57 -11.59
C THR A 95 8.04 -10.41 -11.34
N PHE A 96 8.22 -11.52 -10.63
CA PHE A 96 7.11 -12.34 -10.13
C PHE A 96 7.38 -12.70 -8.68
N ASP A 97 6.47 -12.29 -7.81
CA ASP A 97 6.62 -12.34 -6.36
C ASP A 97 5.48 -13.12 -5.72
N ALA A 98 5.80 -13.95 -4.69
CA ALA A 98 4.84 -14.22 -3.64
C ALA A 98 4.94 -13.12 -2.58
N ARG A 99 3.80 -12.69 -2.04
CA ARG A 99 3.73 -11.60 -1.09
C ARG A 99 2.71 -11.87 -0.01
N ILE A 100 3.05 -11.48 1.21
CA ILE A 100 2.15 -11.44 2.35
C ILE A 100 2.10 -10.00 2.87
N GLY A 101 0.95 -9.52 3.28
CA GLY A 101 0.79 -8.16 3.77
C GLY A 101 -0.35 -8.03 4.77
N PHE A 102 -0.25 -7.02 5.61
CA PHE A 102 -1.28 -6.71 6.60
C PHE A 102 -2.23 -5.65 6.04
N ILE A 103 -3.56 -5.91 6.12
CA ILE A 103 -4.61 -4.94 5.78
C ILE A 103 -5.07 -4.25 7.05
N PHE A 104 -4.94 -2.93 7.08
CA PHE A 104 -5.47 -2.09 8.16
C PHE A 104 -6.89 -1.58 7.89
N ALA A 105 -7.65 -2.24 7.04
CA ALA A 105 -9.06 -1.99 6.93
C ALA A 105 -9.77 -2.58 8.15
N GLY A 106 -10.61 -1.82 8.77
CA GLY A 106 -11.41 -2.26 9.91
C GLY A 106 -12.46 -1.21 10.23
N LEU A 107 -13.55 -1.66 10.83
CA LEU A 107 -14.58 -0.80 11.38
C LEU A 107 -14.58 -1.02 12.89
N ASP A 108 -14.45 0.05 13.65
CA ASP A 108 -14.67 0.04 15.09
C ASP A 108 -15.96 0.83 15.38
N PRO A 109 -16.98 0.19 15.97
CA PRO A 109 -18.21 0.90 16.32
C PRO A 109 -17.99 2.11 17.23
N ASP A 110 -16.94 2.09 18.04
CA ASP A 110 -16.62 3.17 18.99
C ASP A 110 -16.04 4.42 18.28
N ASP A 111 -15.70 4.34 16.99
CA ASP A 111 -15.15 5.47 16.23
C ASP A 111 -16.21 6.53 15.88
N SER A 112 -17.53 6.17 15.89
CA SER A 112 -18.62 7.08 15.55
C SER A 112 -19.96 6.66 16.15
N PRO A 113 -20.78 7.59 16.69
CA PRO A 113 -22.14 7.28 17.18
C PRO A 113 -23.06 6.68 16.11
N GLN A 114 -22.83 6.99 14.82
CA GLN A 114 -23.60 6.43 13.70
C GLN A 114 -23.30 4.95 13.47
N LEU A 115 -22.16 4.46 13.97
CA LEU A 115 -21.74 3.06 13.89
C LEU A 115 -22.14 2.24 15.12
N ASP A 116 -22.74 2.87 16.13
CA ASP A 116 -23.13 2.18 17.36
C ASP A 116 -24.02 0.96 17.05
N GLY A 117 -23.71 -0.18 17.70
CA GLY A 117 -24.36 -1.49 17.49
C GLY A 117 -23.95 -2.22 16.20
N MET A 118 -22.95 -1.73 15.47
CA MET A 118 -22.27 -2.55 14.46
C MET A 118 -21.36 -3.58 15.12
N ILE A 119 -21.14 -4.68 14.45
CA ILE A 119 -20.11 -5.66 14.83
C ILE A 119 -18.75 -5.11 14.36
N LYS A 120 -17.75 -5.15 15.21
CA LYS A 120 -16.39 -4.75 14.85
C LYS A 120 -15.86 -5.58 13.68
N ARG A 121 -15.29 -4.91 12.69
CA ARG A 121 -14.59 -5.54 11.56
C ARG A 121 -13.08 -5.49 11.84
N ASN A 122 -12.46 -6.64 11.85
CA ASN A 122 -11.03 -6.73 12.14
C ASN A 122 -10.18 -6.51 10.89
N SER A 123 -9.00 -5.97 11.11
CA SER A 123 -7.91 -5.99 10.12
C SER A 123 -7.55 -7.44 9.76
N SER A 124 -6.96 -7.65 8.60
CA SER A 124 -6.58 -9.00 8.16
C SER A 124 -5.16 -9.08 7.61
N ILE A 125 -4.73 -10.29 7.32
CA ILE A 125 -3.50 -10.58 6.58
C ILE A 125 -3.91 -11.20 5.24
N GLU A 126 -3.34 -10.68 4.18
CA GLU A 126 -3.50 -11.21 2.83
C GLU A 126 -2.23 -11.86 2.34
N ALA A 127 -2.36 -12.94 1.59
CA ALA A 127 -1.29 -13.53 0.82
C ALA A 127 -1.68 -13.61 -0.66
N GLY A 128 -0.67 -13.50 -1.52
CA GLY A 128 -0.95 -13.46 -2.95
C GLY A 128 0.28 -13.38 -3.81
N PHE A 129 0.06 -13.06 -5.07
CA PHE A 129 1.09 -12.95 -6.08
C PHE A 129 1.05 -11.58 -6.75
N VAL A 130 2.22 -11.12 -7.16
CA VAL A 130 2.39 -9.88 -7.93
C VAL A 130 3.26 -10.15 -9.12
N PHE A 131 2.82 -9.72 -10.28
CA PHE A 131 3.56 -9.74 -11.52
C PHE A 131 3.76 -8.31 -12.01
N ASP A 132 5.01 -7.94 -12.26
CA ASP A 132 5.38 -6.67 -12.87
C ASP A 132 5.99 -6.91 -14.25
N TRP A 133 5.50 -6.16 -15.20
CA TRP A 133 6.12 -6.00 -16.51
C TRP A 133 6.66 -4.57 -16.64
N LYS A 134 7.95 -4.45 -16.96
CA LYS A 134 8.70 -3.18 -16.97
C LYS A 134 9.24 -2.86 -18.37
N PRO A 135 8.39 -2.45 -19.34
CA PRO A 135 8.85 -2.04 -20.66
C PRO A 135 9.48 -0.63 -20.60
N GLY A 136 10.81 -0.56 -20.53
CA GLY A 136 11.54 0.70 -20.46
C GLY A 136 11.19 1.52 -19.20
N LYS A 137 10.63 2.72 -19.39
CA LYS A 137 10.28 3.64 -18.29
C LYS A 137 8.88 3.38 -17.69
N TYR A 138 8.14 2.44 -18.25
CA TYR A 138 6.79 2.09 -17.82
C TYR A 138 6.80 0.87 -16.93
N ARG A 139 5.76 0.71 -16.12
CA ARG A 139 5.51 -0.49 -15.33
C ARG A 139 4.01 -0.79 -15.35
N LEU A 140 3.69 -2.02 -15.69
CA LEU A 140 2.38 -2.61 -15.47
C LEU A 140 2.51 -3.61 -14.33
N SER A 141 1.79 -3.37 -13.25
CA SER A 141 1.80 -4.20 -12.04
C SER A 141 0.45 -4.84 -11.86
N THR A 142 0.38 -6.16 -11.86
CA THR A 142 -0.86 -6.90 -11.59
C THR A 142 -0.68 -7.76 -10.35
N SER A 143 -1.68 -7.73 -9.47
CA SER A 143 -1.65 -8.47 -8.21
C SER A 143 -2.98 -9.16 -7.95
N ILE A 144 -2.90 -10.28 -7.23
CA ILE A 144 -4.06 -10.99 -6.68
C ILE A 144 -3.73 -11.40 -5.26
N TYR A 145 -4.68 -11.17 -4.34
CA TYR A 145 -4.54 -11.49 -2.93
C TYR A 145 -5.79 -12.17 -2.41
N THR A 146 -5.62 -12.97 -1.37
CA THR A 146 -6.72 -13.57 -0.59
C THR A 146 -6.48 -13.34 0.90
N ASP A 147 -7.55 -13.13 1.63
CA ASP A 147 -7.54 -13.07 3.09
C ASP A 147 -7.20 -14.45 3.67
N ILE A 148 -6.07 -14.57 4.37
CA ILE A 148 -5.60 -15.83 4.95
C ILE A 148 -5.95 -15.98 6.42
N LEU A 149 -6.40 -14.93 7.11
CA LEU A 149 -6.97 -15.03 8.46
C LEU A 149 -8.45 -15.44 8.45
N GLY A 150 -9.10 -15.34 7.28
CA GLY A 150 -10.49 -15.72 7.11
C GLY A 150 -11.49 -14.74 7.71
N ASN A 151 -11.09 -13.52 8.04
CA ASN A 151 -11.99 -12.49 8.56
C ASN A 151 -13.06 -12.11 7.54
N SER A 152 -12.64 -11.71 6.35
CA SER A 152 -13.54 -11.42 5.23
C SER A 152 -13.78 -12.63 4.32
N LYS A 153 -12.85 -13.60 4.29
CA LYS A 153 -12.77 -14.68 3.30
C LYS A 153 -12.78 -14.15 1.87
N GLY A 154 -12.34 -12.91 1.70
CA GLY A 154 -12.40 -12.17 0.46
C GLY A 154 -11.11 -12.29 -0.38
N GLN A 155 -11.23 -11.87 -1.62
CA GLN A 155 -10.14 -11.73 -2.56
C GLN A 155 -10.12 -10.33 -3.15
N GLN A 156 -8.92 -9.88 -3.54
CA GLN A 156 -8.79 -8.68 -4.34
C GLN A 156 -7.78 -8.88 -5.46
N ALA A 157 -8.00 -8.19 -6.56
CA ALA A 157 -7.06 -8.11 -7.67
C ALA A 157 -6.88 -6.64 -8.06
N ALA A 158 -5.67 -6.28 -8.46
CA ALA A 158 -5.41 -4.92 -8.89
C ALA A 158 -4.47 -4.92 -10.09
N THR A 159 -4.65 -3.92 -10.96
CA THR A 159 -3.72 -3.63 -12.03
C THR A 159 -3.43 -2.14 -12.03
N ASP A 160 -2.15 -1.78 -12.00
CA ASP A 160 -1.66 -0.41 -12.02
C ASP A 160 -0.71 -0.21 -13.19
N PHE A 161 -0.89 0.88 -13.89
CA PHE A 161 0.05 1.39 -14.88
C PHE A 161 0.74 2.62 -14.33
N SER A 162 2.06 2.66 -14.42
CA SER A 162 2.86 3.78 -13.93
C SER A 162 4.05 4.07 -14.84
N ARG A 163 4.59 5.27 -14.70
CA ARG A 163 5.83 5.69 -15.37
C ARG A 163 6.72 6.41 -14.38
N MET A 164 7.98 5.98 -14.28
CA MET A 164 8.98 6.64 -13.45
C MET A 164 9.77 7.66 -14.26
N TRP A 165 9.89 8.87 -13.75
CA TRP A 165 10.84 9.88 -14.20
C TRP A 165 11.90 10.07 -13.12
N ILE A 166 13.15 9.95 -13.53
CA ILE A 166 14.32 10.17 -12.68
C ILE A 166 15.03 11.45 -13.14
N PHE A 167 15.41 12.27 -12.19
CA PHE A 167 16.03 13.55 -12.47
C PHE A 167 17.32 13.69 -11.67
N ASN A 168 18.23 14.52 -12.21
CA ASN A 168 19.45 14.95 -11.55
C ASN A 168 20.28 13.77 -10.99
N ARG A 169 20.62 12.81 -11.85
CA ARG A 169 21.39 11.59 -11.50
C ARG A 169 20.85 10.89 -10.26
N TYR A 170 19.55 10.53 -10.28
CA TYR A 170 18.85 9.84 -9.18
C TYR A 170 18.66 10.65 -7.89
N ARG A 171 18.84 11.99 -7.94
CA ARG A 171 18.59 12.82 -6.77
C ARG A 171 17.11 12.85 -6.41
N TRP A 172 16.23 12.87 -7.39
CA TRP A 172 14.80 12.81 -7.18
C TRP A 172 14.07 12.11 -8.33
N GLY A 173 12.88 11.64 -8.04
CA GLY A 173 12.05 11.00 -9.04
C GLY A 173 10.57 11.14 -8.72
N LEU A 174 9.75 11.04 -9.76
CA LEU A 174 8.30 11.07 -9.71
C LEU A 174 7.74 9.91 -10.51
N SER A 175 6.66 9.30 -9.98
CA SER A 175 5.96 8.21 -10.64
C SER A 175 4.44 8.39 -10.49
N PRO A 176 3.76 9.03 -11.45
CA PRO A 176 2.31 8.94 -11.52
C PRO A 176 1.87 7.54 -11.86
N SER A 177 0.71 7.19 -11.40
CA SER A 177 0.07 5.90 -11.65
C SER A 177 -1.44 6.04 -11.81
N VAL A 178 -2.02 5.13 -12.59
CA VAL A 178 -3.46 4.90 -12.66
C VAL A 178 -3.71 3.41 -12.55
N GLY A 179 -4.83 3.02 -11.98
CA GLY A 179 -5.13 1.61 -11.80
C GLY A 179 -6.57 1.33 -11.45
N ILE A 180 -6.86 0.05 -11.41
CA ILE A 180 -8.15 -0.51 -11.00
C ILE A 180 -7.92 -1.53 -9.89
N VAL A 181 -8.90 -1.65 -9.01
CA VAL A 181 -8.91 -2.63 -7.92
C VAL A 181 -10.28 -3.29 -7.92
N TRP A 182 -10.28 -4.58 -8.17
CA TRP A 182 -11.45 -5.42 -8.00
C TRP A 182 -11.43 -6.05 -6.61
N GLN A 183 -12.57 -6.07 -5.95
CA GLN A 183 -12.79 -6.71 -4.64
C GLN A 183 -13.96 -7.67 -4.74
N SER A 184 -13.82 -8.86 -4.19
CA SER A 184 -14.89 -9.87 -4.17
C SER A 184 -16.05 -9.45 -3.27
N SER A 185 -17.22 -10.01 -3.51
CA SER A 185 -18.42 -9.75 -2.70
C SER A 185 -18.21 -10.04 -1.21
N ASN A 186 -17.46 -11.10 -0.88
CA ASN A 186 -17.16 -11.42 0.52
C ASN A 186 -16.35 -10.29 1.20
N MET A 187 -15.38 -9.71 0.49
CA MET A 187 -14.60 -8.61 1.01
C MET A 187 -15.43 -7.35 1.18
N VAL A 188 -16.22 -6.98 0.16
CA VAL A 188 -17.08 -5.79 0.22
C VAL A 188 -18.14 -5.95 1.32
N ASP A 189 -18.85 -7.08 1.34
CA ASP A 189 -19.89 -7.34 2.34
C ASP A 189 -19.35 -7.35 3.78
N TYR A 190 -18.15 -7.90 3.98
CA TYR A 190 -17.50 -7.88 5.30
C TYR A 190 -17.22 -6.46 5.79
N TYR A 191 -16.68 -5.57 4.94
CA TYR A 191 -16.26 -4.23 5.38
C TYR A 191 -17.40 -3.20 5.37
N VAL A 192 -18.35 -3.29 4.44
CA VAL A 192 -19.42 -2.29 4.29
C VAL A 192 -20.85 -2.86 4.35
N GLY A 193 -21.01 -4.16 4.56
CA GLY A 193 -22.30 -4.79 4.77
C GLY A 193 -22.96 -4.39 6.09
N VAL A 194 -24.29 -4.40 6.12
CA VAL A 194 -25.12 -4.24 7.32
C VAL A 194 -25.99 -5.46 7.45
N THR A 195 -25.72 -6.30 8.46
CA THR A 195 -26.49 -7.51 8.71
C THR A 195 -27.88 -7.18 9.29
N PRO A 196 -28.86 -8.09 9.24
CA PRO A 196 -30.18 -7.86 9.82
C PRO A 196 -30.15 -7.47 11.31
N GLU A 197 -29.16 -7.96 12.07
CA GLU A 197 -28.95 -7.66 13.49
C GLU A 197 -28.41 -6.26 13.74
N GLU A 198 -27.78 -5.68 12.73
CA GLU A 198 -27.17 -4.33 12.77
C GLU A 198 -28.12 -3.24 12.28
N VAL A 199 -29.31 -3.61 11.79
CA VAL A 199 -30.31 -2.65 11.27
C VAL A 199 -30.80 -1.73 12.38
N ARG A 200 -30.85 -0.42 12.08
CA ARG A 200 -31.38 0.64 12.93
C ARG A 200 -32.11 1.70 12.10
N PRO A 201 -32.91 2.59 12.70
CA PRO A 201 -33.46 3.74 11.98
C PRO A 201 -32.38 4.55 11.28
N GLY A 202 -32.50 4.74 9.96
CA GLY A 202 -31.50 5.40 9.11
C GLY A 202 -30.35 4.49 8.62
N ARG A 203 -30.29 3.24 9.07
CA ARG A 203 -29.28 2.26 8.64
C ARG A 203 -29.97 0.94 8.25
N PRO A 204 -30.53 0.83 7.02
CA PRO A 204 -31.16 -0.40 6.54
C PRO A 204 -30.12 -1.51 6.33
N ALA A 205 -30.59 -2.77 6.23
CA ALA A 205 -29.75 -3.88 5.83
C ALA A 205 -29.13 -3.60 4.45
N PHE A 206 -27.86 -3.94 4.31
CA PHE A 206 -27.12 -3.76 3.07
C PHE A 206 -26.18 -4.96 2.86
N ARG A 207 -26.22 -5.50 1.64
CA ARG A 207 -25.33 -6.57 1.22
C ARG A 207 -24.46 -6.09 0.07
N GLY A 208 -23.15 -6.01 0.31
CA GLY A 208 -22.19 -5.63 -0.72
C GLY A 208 -21.96 -6.76 -1.73
N HIS A 209 -21.84 -6.38 -3.01
CA HIS A 209 -21.43 -7.28 -4.08
C HIS A 209 -19.96 -6.99 -4.47
N SER A 210 -19.49 -7.64 -5.53
CA SER A 210 -18.14 -7.36 -6.03
C SER A 210 -18.03 -5.93 -6.56
N ALA A 211 -16.96 -5.26 -6.22
CA ALA A 211 -16.73 -3.85 -6.54
C ALA A 211 -15.49 -3.65 -7.42
N LEU A 212 -15.54 -2.66 -8.32
CA LEU A 212 -14.43 -2.24 -9.15
C LEU A 212 -14.09 -0.77 -8.91
N ASN A 213 -13.05 -0.52 -8.14
CA ASN A 213 -12.59 0.82 -7.77
C ASN A 213 -11.53 1.32 -8.74
N PHE A 214 -11.57 2.62 -9.06
CA PHE A 214 -10.54 3.30 -9.84
C PHE A 214 -9.61 4.08 -8.93
N ARG A 215 -8.30 4.06 -9.24
CA ARG A 215 -7.32 4.82 -8.47
C ARG A 215 -6.32 5.56 -9.36
N ALA A 216 -5.88 6.71 -8.88
CA ALA A 216 -4.79 7.48 -9.44
C ALA A 216 -3.84 7.89 -8.32
N GLY A 217 -2.55 7.92 -8.58
CA GLY A 217 -1.55 8.25 -7.57
C GLY A 217 -0.34 8.96 -8.13
N LEU A 218 0.40 9.58 -7.23
CA LEU A 218 1.70 10.16 -7.50
C LEU A 218 2.65 9.76 -6.37
N PHE A 219 3.67 8.99 -6.72
CA PHE A 219 4.78 8.68 -5.85
C PHE A 219 5.94 9.60 -6.18
N GLY A 220 6.69 10.02 -5.15
CA GLY A 220 7.90 10.80 -5.33
C GLY A 220 8.95 10.48 -4.28
N PHE A 221 10.21 10.69 -4.63
CA PHE A 221 11.31 10.62 -3.68
C PHE A 221 12.34 11.73 -3.92
N PHE A 222 13.06 12.08 -2.85
CA PHE A 222 14.18 12.99 -2.90
C PHE A 222 15.33 12.46 -2.02
N ASN A 223 16.47 12.16 -2.61
CA ASN A 223 17.67 11.74 -1.91
C ASN A 223 18.44 12.99 -1.44
N LEU A 224 18.40 13.29 -0.14
CA LEU A 224 19.20 14.36 0.48
C LEU A 224 20.68 14.07 0.33
N ASN A 225 21.04 12.79 0.54
CA ASN A 225 22.37 12.23 0.32
C ASN A 225 22.24 10.74 0.02
N MET A 226 23.36 10.00 -0.02
CA MET A 226 23.33 8.54 -0.30
C MET A 226 22.64 7.70 0.77
N ARG A 227 22.45 8.25 1.98
CA ARG A 227 21.87 7.54 3.12
C ARG A 227 20.45 7.98 3.45
N ILE A 228 20.11 9.24 3.23
CA ILE A 228 18.82 9.82 3.66
C ILE A 228 17.94 10.07 2.44
N ARG A 229 16.73 9.50 2.47
CA ARG A 229 15.70 9.67 1.45
C ARG A 229 14.43 10.21 2.08
N LEU A 230 13.87 11.22 1.44
CA LEU A 230 12.47 11.64 1.65
C LEU A 230 11.60 10.91 0.63
N THR A 231 10.43 10.47 1.06
CA THR A 231 9.45 9.77 0.21
C THR A 231 8.08 10.38 0.42
N GLY A 232 7.34 10.56 -0.67
CA GLY A 232 5.95 11.00 -0.64
C GLY A 232 5.09 10.13 -1.55
N LEU A 233 3.85 9.89 -1.13
CA LEU A 233 2.82 9.21 -1.93
C LEU A 233 1.49 9.88 -1.65
N ILE A 234 0.80 10.26 -2.71
CA ILE A 234 -0.61 10.64 -2.67
C ILE A 234 -1.39 9.71 -3.60
N ARG A 235 -2.60 9.35 -3.20
CA ARG A 235 -3.48 8.50 -4.00
C ARG A 235 -4.92 8.95 -3.81
N ALA A 236 -5.62 9.15 -4.90
CA ALA A 236 -7.06 9.29 -4.94
C ALA A 236 -7.68 7.97 -5.43
N GLN A 237 -8.80 7.59 -4.85
CA GLN A 237 -9.58 6.42 -5.25
C GLN A 237 -11.05 6.82 -5.39
N ARG A 238 -11.68 6.39 -6.47
CA ARG A 238 -13.14 6.45 -6.62
C ARG A 238 -13.68 5.07 -6.27
N LEU A 239 -14.56 5.03 -5.29
CA LEU A 239 -15.24 3.82 -4.86
C LEU A 239 -16.37 3.46 -5.81
N ASP A 240 -16.58 2.17 -6.00
CA ASP A 240 -17.72 1.60 -6.70
C ASP A 240 -19.02 1.87 -5.92
N ASN A 241 -20.15 1.89 -6.60
CA ASN A 241 -21.46 2.04 -5.95
C ASN A 241 -21.74 0.91 -4.95
N GLU A 242 -21.24 -0.29 -5.21
CA GLU A 242 -21.35 -1.43 -4.29
C GLU A 242 -20.66 -1.18 -2.92
N ILE A 243 -19.86 -0.13 -2.81
CA ILE A 243 -19.27 0.32 -1.55
C ILE A 243 -19.93 1.63 -1.10
N SER A 244 -20.04 2.62 -2.00
CA SER A 244 -20.51 3.96 -1.63
C SER A 244 -21.99 4.06 -1.33
N ASP A 245 -22.82 3.11 -1.80
CA ASP A 245 -24.26 3.07 -1.52
C ASP A 245 -24.58 2.40 -0.16
N SER A 246 -23.57 1.88 0.54
CA SER A 246 -23.75 1.35 1.89
C SER A 246 -24.16 2.45 2.87
N PRO A 247 -25.17 2.21 3.73
CA PRO A 247 -25.64 3.20 4.70
C PRO A 247 -24.62 3.55 5.80
N ILE A 248 -23.50 2.84 5.86
CA ILE A 248 -22.38 3.12 6.78
C ILE A 248 -21.21 3.80 6.10
N VAL A 249 -21.36 4.17 4.83
CA VAL A 249 -20.35 4.86 4.02
C VAL A 249 -20.89 6.20 3.57
N ASP A 250 -20.18 7.29 3.83
CA ASP A 250 -20.58 8.64 3.40
C ASP A 250 -19.65 9.24 2.33
N GLU A 251 -18.57 8.54 2.00
CA GLU A 251 -17.56 8.98 1.04
C GLU A 251 -17.53 8.09 -0.21
N SER A 252 -17.75 8.68 -1.38
CA SER A 252 -17.56 7.99 -2.67
C SER A 252 -16.13 8.10 -3.20
N ARG A 253 -15.26 8.84 -2.50
CA ARG A 253 -13.86 9.06 -2.86
C ARG A 253 -12.98 8.94 -1.63
N GLY A 254 -11.86 8.24 -1.77
CA GLY A 254 -10.85 8.13 -0.74
C GLY A 254 -9.56 8.85 -1.15
N PHE A 255 -8.90 9.51 -0.19
CA PHE A 255 -7.59 10.12 -0.39
C PHE A 255 -6.60 9.54 0.61
N PHE A 256 -5.56 8.92 0.11
CA PHE A 256 -4.45 8.41 0.89
C PHE A 256 -3.23 9.31 0.71
N GLY A 257 -2.54 9.62 1.80
CA GLY A 257 -1.28 10.35 1.79
C GLY A 257 -0.23 9.67 2.68
N LEU A 258 1.02 9.68 2.23
CA LEU A 258 2.18 9.28 3.01
C LEU A 258 3.32 10.26 2.75
N VAL A 259 3.97 10.70 3.81
CA VAL A 259 5.27 11.41 3.75
C VAL A 259 6.18 10.80 4.80
N GLY A 260 7.44 10.57 4.44
CA GLY A 260 8.38 10.00 5.37
C GLY A 260 9.83 10.21 5.01
N VAL A 261 10.69 9.91 5.96
CA VAL A 261 12.14 9.94 5.84
C VAL A 261 12.72 8.59 6.23
N THR A 262 13.63 8.09 5.43
CA THR A 262 14.35 6.83 5.69
C THR A 262 15.85 7.05 5.70
N TYR A 263 16.54 6.32 6.56
CA TYR A 263 17.98 6.22 6.60
C TYR A 263 18.41 4.82 6.15
N ARG A 264 19.29 4.77 5.16
CA ARG A 264 19.84 3.53 4.60
C ARG A 264 21.08 3.10 5.36
N PHE A 265 21.08 1.85 5.80
CA PHE A 265 22.18 1.19 6.45
C PHE A 265 22.89 0.22 5.50
N GLY A 266 24.10 -0.20 5.86
CA GLY A 266 24.89 -1.15 5.07
C GLY A 266 25.66 -0.51 3.93
N ALA A 267 26.05 -1.34 2.95
CA ALA A 267 26.83 -0.92 1.81
C ALA A 267 26.06 0.08 0.95
N LEU A 268 26.69 1.19 0.62
CA LEU A 268 26.14 2.18 -0.30
C LEU A 268 26.36 1.72 -1.75
N PRO A 269 25.43 2.03 -2.67
CA PRO A 269 25.70 1.82 -4.08
C PRO A 269 26.90 2.68 -4.50
N PRO A 270 27.70 2.23 -5.48
CA PRO A 270 28.78 3.05 -6.02
C PRO A 270 28.24 4.41 -6.48
N ARG A 271 29.04 5.46 -6.34
CA ARG A 271 28.65 6.80 -6.79
C ARG A 271 28.49 6.81 -8.30
N PRO A 272 27.42 7.35 -8.86
CA PRO A 272 27.33 7.57 -10.29
C PRO A 272 28.51 8.48 -10.72
N GLY A 273 29.41 7.98 -11.55
CA GLY A 273 30.55 8.77 -12.10
C GLY A 273 31.81 8.78 -11.24
N SER A 274 32.08 7.76 -10.39
CA SER A 274 33.40 7.50 -9.81
C SER A 274 34.13 6.41 -10.57
#